data_e03a347c6a505685fa3e14c337792fc4
#
_entry.id   e03a347c6a505685fa3e14c337792fc4
#
_cell.length_a   1.000
_cell.length_b   1.000
_cell.length_c   1.000
_cell.angle_alpha   90.00
_cell.angle_beta   90.00
_cell.angle_gamma   90.00
#
_symmetry.space_group_name_H-M   'P 1'
#
loop_
_entity.id
_entity.type
_entity.pdbx_description
1 polymer ?
#
loop_
_entity_poly.entity_id
_entity_poly.type
_entity_poly.pdbx_seq_one_letter_code
_entity_poly.pdbx_strand_id
1 'polypeptide(L)'
;MKRFLHFLLFSFCLLAAIACGKKNGEKITYRFVPELNKPVVYNFKSTTEMNVGGKDVSMQMVMKMQMTPTARENGVTTISTQILDMSASTGNEEADRSMEQSMQQFKQLFSTLHIITQVNERGNTVGKTSYEGLPKEYAAMFQSQMGGSTDFSNNLKYFPEYPIGQGDSWTGKTHGDKADCDATYTLEEVTNDALTVSFKGKMTLKNNPQGTIHITVEGSCQYNRKTGMNIPGTFKAETKATSAGQQVKSTVSM
;
A
#
# COMPACT_ATOMS: atom_id res chain seq x y z
N MET A 1 -22.57 10.11 -56.21
CA MET A 1 -22.67 9.40 -54.93
C MET A 1 -21.42 8.58 -54.53
N LYS A 2 -20.79 7.79 -55.42
CA LYS A 2 -19.59 6.97 -55.06
C LYS A 2 -18.36 7.81 -54.58
N ARG A 3 -18.14 9.01 -55.14
CA ARG A 3 -16.98 9.86 -54.73
C ARG A 3 -17.15 10.52 -53.34
N PHE A 4 -18.36 10.73 -52.88
CA PHE A 4 -18.65 11.30 -51.58
C PHE A 4 -18.43 10.27 -50.45
N LEU A 5 -18.70 8.99 -50.72
CA LEU A 5 -18.52 7.91 -49.77
C LEU A 5 -17.04 7.65 -49.48
N HIS A 6 -16.15 7.80 -50.49
CA HIS A 6 -14.71 7.66 -50.27
C HIS A 6 -14.09 8.77 -49.47
N PHE A 7 -14.63 9.99 -49.55
CA PHE A 7 -14.18 11.13 -48.77
C PHE A 7 -14.57 10.99 -47.32
N LEU A 8 -15.73 10.43 -47.02
CA LEU A 8 -16.22 10.17 -45.65
C LEU A 8 -15.45 9.04 -45.00
N LEU A 9 -15.10 7.96 -45.72
CA LEU A 9 -14.27 6.87 -45.21
C LEU A 9 -12.83 7.34 -44.90
N PHE A 10 -12.27 8.19 -45.77
CA PHE A 10 -10.91 8.71 -45.57
C PHE A 10 -10.82 9.66 -44.36
N SER A 11 -11.88 10.48 -44.14
CA SER A 11 -11.99 11.38 -42.97
C SER A 11 -12.13 10.58 -41.65
N PHE A 12 -12.84 9.44 -41.68
CA PHE A 12 -13.00 8.57 -40.48
C PHE A 12 -11.71 7.82 -40.11
N CYS A 13 -10.92 7.41 -41.11
CA CYS A 13 -9.60 6.81 -40.87
C CYS A 13 -8.57 7.81 -40.34
N LEU A 14 -8.63 9.08 -40.72
CA LEU A 14 -7.76 10.12 -40.17
C LEU A 14 -8.10 10.44 -38.70
N LEU A 15 -9.37 10.44 -38.32
CA LEU A 15 -9.81 10.64 -36.94
C LEU A 15 -9.45 9.45 -36.03
N ALA A 16 -9.47 8.23 -36.54
CA ALA A 16 -9.02 7.04 -35.79
C ALA A 16 -7.49 7.01 -35.58
N ALA A 17 -6.71 7.59 -36.48
CA ALA A 17 -5.26 7.67 -36.34
C ALA A 17 -4.82 8.70 -35.27
N ILE A 18 -5.64 9.70 -34.98
CA ILE A 18 -5.36 10.70 -33.92
C ILE A 18 -5.69 10.14 -32.54
N ALA A 19 -6.60 9.16 -32.41
CA ALA A 19 -6.95 8.51 -31.15
C ALA A 19 -5.93 7.45 -30.69
N CYS A 20 -5.01 7.00 -31.57
CA CYS A 20 -3.89 6.11 -31.25
C CYS A 20 -2.55 6.83 -31.07
N GLY A 21 -2.57 8.12 -30.79
CA GLY A 21 -1.38 8.83 -30.36
C GLY A 21 -0.93 8.26 -29.02
N LYS A 22 -0.04 7.23 -29.02
CA LYS A 22 0.85 6.97 -27.87
C LYS A 22 1.43 8.33 -27.52
N LYS A 23 1.02 8.91 -26.40
CA LYS A 23 1.77 10.00 -25.78
C LYS A 23 3.16 9.41 -25.59
N ASN A 24 4.13 9.80 -26.44
CA ASN A 24 5.54 9.61 -26.18
C ASN A 24 5.90 10.48 -24.98
N GLY A 25 5.31 10.13 -23.84
CA GLY A 25 5.56 10.76 -22.57
C GLY A 25 6.97 10.38 -22.08
N GLU A 26 7.53 11.22 -21.28
CA GLU A 26 8.78 10.96 -20.59
C GLU A 26 8.75 9.58 -19.94
N LYS A 27 9.76 8.74 -20.20
CA LYS A 27 9.95 7.48 -19.49
C LYS A 27 10.83 7.71 -18.28
N ILE A 28 10.41 7.16 -17.16
CA ILE A 28 11.11 7.28 -15.89
C ILE A 28 11.50 5.89 -15.37
N THR A 29 12.63 5.84 -14.69
CA THR A 29 13.00 4.69 -13.85
C THR A 29 12.78 5.08 -12.40
N TYR A 30 11.89 4.35 -11.72
CA TYR A 30 11.66 4.58 -10.30
C TYR A 30 12.94 4.27 -9.49
N ARG A 31 13.23 5.14 -8.52
CA ARG A 31 14.31 4.95 -7.55
C ARG A 31 13.84 5.35 -6.17
N PHE A 32 14.05 4.46 -5.19
CA PHE A 32 13.82 4.73 -3.79
C PHE A 32 15.13 5.22 -3.16
N VAL A 33 15.28 6.53 -3.07
CA VAL A 33 16.49 7.21 -2.57
C VAL A 33 16.13 8.34 -1.61
N PRO A 34 15.45 8.04 -0.49
CA PRO A 34 15.03 9.06 0.46
C PRO A 34 16.22 9.82 1.06
N GLU A 35 15.98 11.05 1.47
CA GLU A 35 16.99 11.85 2.18
C GLU A 35 17.25 11.27 3.57
N LEU A 36 18.52 10.99 3.90
CA LEU A 36 18.88 10.41 5.21
C LEU A 36 18.61 11.41 6.34
N ASN A 37 18.18 10.87 7.48
CA ASN A 37 17.85 11.60 8.70
C ASN A 37 16.74 12.65 8.53
N LYS A 38 15.95 12.56 7.47
CA LYS A 38 14.79 13.41 7.24
C LYS A 38 13.51 12.61 7.50
N PRO A 39 12.87 12.77 8.65
CA PRO A 39 11.66 12.04 8.98
C PRO A 39 10.48 12.48 8.13
N VAL A 40 9.63 11.54 7.78
CA VAL A 40 8.33 11.77 7.14
C VAL A 40 7.25 11.19 8.02
N VAL A 41 6.20 11.98 8.31
CA VAL A 41 5.09 11.58 9.15
C VAL A 41 3.89 11.22 8.27
N TYR A 42 3.33 10.04 8.52
CA TYR A 42 2.13 9.55 7.86
C TYR A 42 0.98 9.44 8.87
N ASN A 43 -0.21 9.91 8.47
CA ASN A 43 -1.44 9.73 9.21
C ASN A 43 -2.28 8.67 8.49
N PHE A 44 -2.28 7.48 9.04
CA PHE A 44 -3.04 6.34 8.53
C PHE A 44 -4.43 6.35 9.13
N LYS A 45 -5.47 6.26 8.30
CA LYS A 45 -6.86 6.11 8.73
C LYS A 45 -7.47 4.92 8.00
N SER A 46 -8.04 3.99 8.75
CA SER A 46 -8.80 2.86 8.23
C SER A 46 -10.21 2.88 8.78
N THR A 47 -11.19 2.64 7.92
CA THR A 47 -12.57 2.38 8.33
C THR A 47 -12.95 1.00 7.81
N THR A 48 -13.34 0.11 8.70
CA THR A 48 -13.73 -1.27 8.40
C THR A 48 -15.20 -1.47 8.73
N GLU A 49 -15.95 -1.93 7.76
CA GLU A 49 -17.38 -2.26 7.89
C GLU A 49 -17.54 -3.78 7.81
N MET A 50 -18.23 -4.36 8.76
CA MET A 50 -18.48 -5.79 8.84
C MET A 50 -19.89 -6.08 9.38
N ASN A 51 -20.47 -7.20 9.00
CA ASN A 51 -21.71 -7.69 9.59
C ASN A 51 -21.39 -8.75 10.65
N VAL A 52 -21.75 -8.50 11.89
CA VAL A 52 -21.54 -9.43 13.00
C VAL A 52 -22.88 -9.78 13.60
N GLY A 53 -23.31 -11.05 13.43
CA GLY A 53 -24.57 -11.54 13.97
C GLY A 53 -25.80 -10.79 13.44
N GLY A 54 -25.79 -10.35 12.17
CA GLY A 54 -26.89 -9.61 11.53
C GLY A 54 -26.89 -8.10 11.84
N LYS A 55 -25.89 -7.59 12.54
CA LYS A 55 -25.72 -6.16 12.83
C LYS A 55 -24.52 -5.63 12.08
N ASP A 56 -24.70 -4.49 11.41
CA ASP A 56 -23.59 -3.77 10.78
C ASP A 56 -22.79 -3.05 11.84
N VAL A 57 -21.49 -3.33 11.87
CA VAL A 57 -20.51 -2.72 12.79
C VAL A 57 -19.48 -1.98 11.94
N SER A 58 -19.22 -0.74 12.30
CA SER A 58 -18.15 0.05 11.71
C SER A 58 -17.06 0.26 12.75
N MET A 59 -15.81 0.02 12.39
CA MET A 59 -14.64 0.30 13.21
C MET A 59 -13.72 1.25 12.47
N GLN A 60 -13.34 2.33 13.12
CA GLN A 60 -12.35 3.27 12.62
C GLN A 60 -11.07 3.12 13.42
N MET A 61 -9.94 3.06 12.72
CA MET A 61 -8.60 3.10 13.32
C MET A 61 -7.83 4.28 12.74
N VAL A 62 -7.17 5.04 13.59
CA VAL A 62 -6.25 6.11 13.19
C VAL A 62 -4.89 5.80 13.79
N MET A 63 -3.84 5.92 12.99
CA MET A 63 -2.46 5.69 13.41
C MET A 63 -1.55 6.76 12.82
N LYS A 64 -0.72 7.34 13.65
CA LYS A 64 0.32 8.29 13.24
C LYS A 64 1.66 7.60 13.30
N MET A 65 2.36 7.54 12.18
CA MET A 65 3.68 6.90 12.06
C MET A 65 4.72 7.88 11.55
N GLN A 66 5.95 7.72 12.03
CA GLN A 66 7.11 8.44 11.51
C GLN A 66 8.06 7.44 10.88
N MET A 67 8.45 7.68 9.64
CA MET A 67 9.48 6.92 8.93
C MET A 67 10.72 7.79 8.78
N THR A 68 11.86 7.29 9.25
CA THR A 68 13.15 7.98 9.18
C THR A 68 14.16 7.10 8.45
N PRO A 69 14.61 7.46 7.25
CA PRO A 69 15.75 6.81 6.61
C PRO A 69 17.02 7.10 7.42
N THR A 70 17.69 6.08 7.94
CA THR A 70 18.80 6.24 8.89
C THR A 70 20.18 5.97 8.29
N ALA A 71 20.25 5.07 7.30
CA ALA A 71 21.50 4.72 6.64
C ALA A 71 21.25 4.29 5.19
N ARG A 72 22.28 4.37 4.36
CA ARG A 72 22.26 3.79 3.00
C ARG A 72 23.60 3.19 2.66
N GLU A 73 23.58 1.91 2.30
CA GLU A 73 24.77 1.16 1.91
C GLU A 73 24.44 0.24 0.73
N ASN A 74 25.28 0.22 -0.28
CA ASN A 74 25.14 -0.65 -1.47
C ASN A 74 23.75 -0.62 -2.13
N GLY A 75 23.12 0.58 -2.22
CA GLY A 75 21.78 0.73 -2.80
C GLY A 75 20.63 0.27 -1.90
N VAL A 76 20.92 -0.09 -0.64
CA VAL A 76 19.93 -0.47 0.37
C VAL A 76 19.81 0.64 1.41
N THR A 77 18.60 1.14 1.62
CA THR A 77 18.30 2.15 2.64
C THR A 77 17.68 1.49 3.86
N THR A 78 18.26 1.74 5.04
CA THR A 78 17.68 1.36 6.33
C THR A 78 16.67 2.42 6.75
N ILE A 79 15.46 1.99 7.11
CA ILE A 79 14.38 2.85 7.56
C ILE A 79 13.98 2.43 8.98
N SER A 80 13.95 3.38 9.88
CA SER A 80 13.34 3.24 11.21
C SER A 80 11.92 3.79 11.16
N THR A 81 10.94 2.96 11.48
CA THR A 81 9.52 3.36 11.60
C THR A 81 9.11 3.33 13.06
N GLN A 82 8.52 4.43 13.52
CA GLN A 82 7.97 4.60 14.86
C GLN A 82 6.47 4.86 14.79
N ILE A 83 5.68 4.25 15.68
CA ILE A 83 4.28 4.58 15.87
C ILE A 83 4.22 5.70 16.92
N LEU A 84 3.80 6.90 16.50
CA LEU A 84 3.74 8.08 17.37
C LEU A 84 2.44 8.15 18.14
N ASP A 85 1.33 7.68 17.53
CA ASP A 85 0.00 7.64 18.14
C ASP A 85 -0.90 6.64 17.42
N MET A 86 -1.89 6.11 18.14
CA MET A 86 -2.92 5.25 17.59
C MET A 86 -4.22 5.36 18.39
N SER A 87 -5.35 5.28 17.70
CA SER A 87 -6.67 5.23 18.31
C SER A 87 -7.60 4.35 17.48
N ALA A 88 -8.61 3.79 18.13
CA ALA A 88 -9.67 3.06 17.47
C ALA A 88 -11.02 3.45 18.07
N SER A 89 -12.08 3.41 17.25
CA SER A 89 -13.46 3.73 17.67
C SER A 89 -14.45 2.91 16.86
N THR A 90 -15.51 2.48 17.51
CA THR A 90 -16.66 1.77 16.92
C THR A 90 -17.90 2.65 16.83
N GLY A 91 -17.86 3.84 17.42
CA GLY A 91 -19.02 4.71 17.62
C GLY A 91 -19.95 4.26 18.76
N ASN A 92 -19.56 3.21 19.50
CA ASN A 92 -20.25 2.78 20.72
C ASN A 92 -19.40 3.17 21.92
N GLU A 93 -19.92 4.05 22.79
CA GLU A 93 -19.16 4.64 23.90
C GLU A 93 -18.61 3.61 24.89
N GLU A 94 -19.33 2.51 25.15
CA GLU A 94 -18.88 1.48 26.10
C GLU A 94 -17.75 0.63 25.49
N ALA A 95 -17.92 0.23 24.23
CA ALA A 95 -16.91 -0.49 23.49
C ALA A 95 -15.64 0.37 23.28
N ASP A 96 -15.82 1.65 22.98
CA ASP A 96 -14.73 2.60 22.76
C ASP A 96 -13.93 2.85 24.02
N ARG A 97 -14.58 2.97 25.21
CA ARG A 97 -13.90 3.07 26.50
C ARG A 97 -13.07 1.81 26.84
N SER A 98 -13.63 0.62 26.62
CA SER A 98 -12.90 -0.63 26.84
C SER A 98 -11.70 -0.76 25.91
N MET A 99 -11.88 -0.35 24.65
CA MET A 99 -10.83 -0.35 23.64
C MET A 99 -9.72 0.66 23.98
N GLU A 100 -10.08 1.87 24.44
CA GLU A 100 -9.11 2.89 24.84
C GLU A 100 -8.23 2.45 26.01
N GLN A 101 -8.79 1.78 27.00
CA GLN A 101 -8.01 1.20 28.11
C GLN A 101 -6.99 0.16 27.62
N SER A 102 -7.41 -0.72 26.71
CA SER A 102 -6.51 -1.69 26.08
C SER A 102 -5.43 -1.00 25.24
N MET A 103 -5.81 0.04 24.49
CA MET A 103 -4.91 0.79 23.63
C MET A 103 -3.86 1.59 24.41
N GLN A 104 -4.15 2.06 25.62
CA GLN A 104 -3.17 2.75 26.46
C GLN A 104 -1.95 1.88 26.81
N GLN A 105 -2.16 0.60 27.10
CA GLN A 105 -1.07 -0.33 27.31
C GLN A 105 -0.23 -0.52 26.05
N PHE A 106 -0.88 -0.64 24.90
CA PHE A 106 -0.19 -0.73 23.60
C PHE A 106 0.56 0.56 23.25
N LYS A 107 -0.01 1.75 23.53
CA LYS A 107 0.66 3.03 23.30
C LYS A 107 2.00 3.12 24.02
N GLN A 108 2.06 2.68 25.29
CA GLN A 108 3.32 2.64 26.05
C GLN A 108 4.35 1.71 25.40
N LEU A 109 3.90 0.52 24.96
CA LEU A 109 4.78 -0.45 24.30
C LEU A 109 5.27 0.07 22.94
N PHE A 110 4.39 0.68 22.15
CA PHE A 110 4.73 1.21 20.83
C PHE A 110 5.55 2.50 20.86
N SER A 111 5.51 3.26 21.96
CA SER A 111 6.29 4.50 22.07
C SER A 111 7.81 4.25 22.01
N THR A 112 8.27 3.07 22.41
CA THR A 112 9.67 2.66 22.36
C THR A 112 10.01 1.75 21.18
N LEU A 113 9.00 1.29 20.43
CA LEU A 113 9.18 0.39 19.31
C LEU A 113 9.74 1.10 18.09
N HIS A 114 10.88 0.62 17.61
CA HIS A 114 11.42 0.94 16.30
C HIS A 114 11.33 -0.29 15.39
N ILE A 115 10.59 -0.18 14.31
CA ILE A 115 10.52 -1.20 13.27
C ILE A 115 11.61 -0.86 12.24
N ILE A 116 12.65 -1.65 12.19
CA ILE A 116 13.80 -1.45 11.30
C ILE A 116 13.61 -2.29 10.05
N THR A 117 13.54 -1.64 8.91
CA THR A 117 13.34 -2.28 7.61
C THR A 117 14.43 -1.84 6.65
N GLN A 118 14.96 -2.77 5.86
CA GLN A 118 15.88 -2.48 4.78
C GLN A 118 15.15 -2.50 3.44
N VAL A 119 15.33 -1.46 2.63
CA VAL A 119 14.63 -1.25 1.37
C VAL A 119 15.65 -0.95 0.27
N ASN A 120 15.58 -1.69 -0.84
CA ASN A 120 16.44 -1.44 -1.99
C ASN A 120 15.94 -0.24 -2.84
N GLU A 121 16.71 0.15 -3.85
CA GLU A 121 16.35 1.28 -4.73
C GLU A 121 15.05 1.09 -5.53
N ARG A 122 14.50 -0.12 -5.58
CA ARG A 122 13.19 -0.39 -6.20
C ARG A 122 12.02 -0.27 -5.22
N GLY A 123 12.28 0.07 -3.96
CA GLY A 123 11.26 0.13 -2.92
C GLY A 123 10.89 -1.22 -2.32
N ASN A 124 11.64 -2.28 -2.63
CA ASN A 124 11.40 -3.61 -2.07
C ASN A 124 12.13 -3.78 -0.76
N THR A 125 11.48 -4.36 0.23
CA THR A 125 12.16 -4.80 1.44
C THR A 125 13.14 -5.92 1.11
N VAL A 126 14.32 -5.83 1.70
CA VAL A 126 15.38 -6.83 1.62
C VAL A 126 15.76 -7.27 3.03
N GLY A 127 16.04 -8.55 3.19
CA GLY A 127 16.34 -9.07 4.52
C GLY A 127 15.13 -9.20 5.45
N LYS A 128 15.42 -9.30 6.75
CA LYS A 128 14.39 -9.46 7.79
C LYS A 128 14.11 -8.11 8.45
N THR A 129 12.85 -7.83 8.70
CA THR A 129 12.44 -6.72 9.57
C THR A 129 12.84 -7.04 11.01
N SER A 130 13.47 -6.08 11.72
CA SER A 130 13.75 -6.19 13.14
C SER A 130 12.90 -5.22 13.96
N TYR A 131 12.72 -5.56 15.24
CA TYR A 131 11.89 -4.83 16.19
C TYR A 131 12.76 -4.47 17.37
N GLU A 132 13.14 -3.20 17.49
CA GLU A 132 14.00 -2.68 18.54
C GLU A 132 13.20 -1.91 19.59
N GLY A 133 13.70 -1.82 20.82
CA GLY A 133 13.04 -1.09 21.91
C GLY A 133 11.95 -1.87 22.63
N LEU A 134 11.66 -3.12 22.22
CA LEU A 134 10.73 -4.00 22.92
C LEU A 134 11.46 -5.00 23.82
N PRO A 135 10.84 -5.41 24.96
CA PRO A 135 11.27 -6.61 25.69
C PRO A 135 11.26 -7.83 24.76
N LYS A 136 12.20 -8.77 24.98
CA LYS A 136 12.42 -9.91 24.08
C LYS A 136 11.18 -10.77 23.83
N GLU A 137 10.35 -10.95 24.84
CA GLU A 137 9.09 -11.71 24.77
C GLU A 137 8.10 -11.05 23.80
N TYR A 138 7.98 -9.72 23.83
CA TYR A 138 7.13 -8.99 22.91
C TYR A 138 7.70 -8.93 21.50
N ALA A 139 9.01 -8.78 21.35
CA ALA A 139 9.65 -8.79 20.05
C ALA A 139 9.42 -10.13 19.31
N ALA A 140 9.53 -11.28 20.02
CA ALA A 140 9.26 -12.61 19.47
C ALA A 140 7.77 -12.76 19.04
N MET A 141 6.83 -12.28 19.86
CA MET A 141 5.41 -12.29 19.54
C MET A 141 5.11 -11.43 18.30
N PHE A 142 5.67 -10.23 18.24
CA PHE A 142 5.53 -9.34 17.08
C PHE A 142 6.10 -9.98 15.81
N GLN A 143 7.28 -10.58 15.90
CA GLN A 143 7.91 -11.25 14.77
C GLN A 143 7.08 -12.44 14.27
N SER A 144 6.40 -13.19 15.16
CA SER A 144 5.56 -14.32 14.78
C SER A 144 4.23 -13.87 14.16
N GLN A 145 3.63 -12.78 14.67
CA GLN A 145 2.33 -12.28 14.22
C GLN A 145 2.46 -11.34 13.02
N MET A 146 3.44 -10.43 13.04
CA MET A 146 3.63 -9.40 12.01
C MET A 146 4.63 -9.81 10.92
N GLY A 147 5.55 -10.73 11.21
CA GLY A 147 6.59 -11.17 10.26
C GLY A 147 6.06 -11.80 8.98
N GLY A 148 4.83 -12.36 9.01
CA GLY A 148 4.16 -12.83 7.80
C GLY A 148 3.39 -11.75 7.05
N SER A 149 3.03 -10.62 7.70
CA SER A 149 2.28 -9.52 7.08
C SER A 149 3.19 -8.46 6.48
N THR A 150 4.41 -8.29 6.98
CA THR A 150 5.40 -7.37 6.40
C THR A 150 5.85 -7.82 5.01
N ASP A 151 5.94 -9.12 4.75
CA ASP A 151 6.19 -9.64 3.40
C ASP A 151 5.06 -9.26 2.41
N PHE A 152 3.84 -9.09 2.90
CA PHE A 152 2.69 -8.70 2.09
C PHE A 152 2.73 -7.25 1.62
N SER A 153 2.99 -6.31 2.52
CA SER A 153 3.05 -4.88 2.20
C SER A 153 4.22 -4.57 1.25
N ASN A 154 5.26 -5.39 1.28
CA ASN A 154 6.45 -5.23 0.45
C ASN A 154 6.23 -5.67 -0.99
N ASN A 155 5.41 -6.69 -1.20
CA ASN A 155 5.12 -7.21 -2.53
C ASN A 155 4.14 -6.35 -3.34
N LEU A 156 3.40 -5.44 -2.69
CA LEU A 156 2.52 -4.49 -3.34
C LEU A 156 3.25 -3.26 -3.92
N LYS A 157 4.57 -3.09 -3.70
CA LYS A 157 5.34 -1.93 -4.16
C LYS A 157 6.34 -2.26 -5.26
N TYR A 158 6.02 -3.20 -6.13
CA TYR A 158 6.94 -3.69 -7.15
C TYR A 158 7.04 -2.74 -8.34
N PHE A 159 7.94 -1.74 -8.28
CA PHE A 159 8.29 -0.99 -9.46
C PHE A 159 9.19 -1.83 -10.38
N PRO A 160 8.97 -1.79 -11.72
CA PRO A 160 9.79 -2.53 -12.66
C PRO A 160 11.21 -1.94 -12.77
N GLU A 161 12.14 -2.75 -13.25
CA GLU A 161 13.53 -2.32 -13.50
C GLU A 161 13.67 -1.45 -14.77
N TYR A 162 12.74 -1.64 -15.71
CA TYR A 162 12.72 -0.90 -16.95
C TYR A 162 12.00 0.44 -16.80
N PRO A 163 12.35 1.42 -17.65
CA PRO A 163 11.67 2.72 -17.64
C PRO A 163 10.20 2.59 -18.03
N ILE A 164 9.33 3.25 -17.27
CA ILE A 164 7.88 3.31 -17.50
C ILE A 164 7.45 4.73 -17.84
N GLY A 165 6.44 4.85 -18.68
CA GLY A 165 5.80 6.12 -19.06
C GLY A 165 4.36 6.18 -18.54
N GLN A 166 3.76 7.36 -18.62
CA GLN A 166 2.36 7.56 -18.27
C GLN A 166 1.46 6.64 -19.11
N GLY A 167 0.56 5.92 -18.44
CA GLY A 167 -0.33 4.91 -19.02
C GLY A 167 0.28 3.50 -19.10
N ASP A 168 1.57 3.32 -18.80
CA ASP A 168 2.17 1.99 -18.72
C ASP A 168 1.67 1.25 -17.48
N SER A 169 1.43 -0.06 -17.64
CA SER A 169 1.01 -0.94 -16.55
C SER A 169 2.00 -2.08 -16.38
N TRP A 170 2.14 -2.56 -15.14
CA TRP A 170 2.97 -3.71 -14.80
C TRP A 170 2.27 -4.57 -13.74
N THR A 171 2.73 -5.79 -13.57
CA THR A 171 2.17 -6.74 -12.61
C THR A 171 3.20 -7.15 -11.57
N GLY A 172 2.76 -7.28 -10.33
CA GLY A 172 3.49 -7.93 -9.24
C GLY A 172 2.77 -9.20 -8.83
N LYS A 173 3.52 -10.30 -8.68
CA LYS A 173 2.97 -11.58 -8.24
C LYS A 173 3.84 -12.15 -7.14
N THR A 174 3.18 -12.66 -6.12
CA THR A 174 3.84 -13.37 -5.02
C THR A 174 3.05 -14.62 -4.71
N HIS A 175 3.75 -15.74 -4.64
CA HIS A 175 3.19 -17.02 -4.23
C HIS A 175 3.96 -17.51 -3.01
N GLY A 176 3.24 -17.82 -1.95
CA GLY A 176 3.82 -18.31 -0.70
C GLY A 176 2.92 -19.34 -0.02
N ASP A 177 3.46 -19.99 1.00
CA ASP A 177 2.72 -21.03 1.75
C ASP A 177 1.50 -20.47 2.46
N LYS A 178 1.57 -19.20 2.90
CA LYS A 178 0.51 -18.53 3.66
C LYS A 178 -0.42 -17.71 2.78
N ALA A 179 0.05 -17.24 1.62
CA ALA A 179 -0.76 -16.39 0.76
C ALA A 179 -0.24 -16.29 -0.67
N ASP A 180 -1.17 -16.08 -1.59
CA ASP A 180 -0.91 -15.65 -2.97
C ASP A 180 -1.38 -14.21 -3.13
N CYS A 181 -0.62 -13.42 -3.88
CA CYS A 181 -0.99 -12.06 -4.23
C CYS A 181 -0.67 -11.78 -5.70
N ASP A 182 -1.67 -11.28 -6.43
CA ASP A 182 -1.55 -10.78 -7.79
C ASP A 182 -2.01 -9.33 -7.81
N ALA A 183 -1.17 -8.42 -8.26
CA ALA A 183 -1.50 -7.00 -8.38
C ALA A 183 -1.10 -6.44 -9.75
N THR A 184 -1.91 -5.55 -10.28
CA THR A 184 -1.62 -4.74 -11.47
C THR A 184 -1.53 -3.29 -11.03
N TYR A 185 -0.48 -2.63 -11.47
CA TYR A 185 -0.19 -1.22 -11.23
C TYR A 185 -0.24 -0.47 -12.55
N THR A 186 -0.65 0.78 -12.51
CA THR A 186 -0.65 1.69 -13.68
C THR A 186 -0.09 3.03 -13.28
N LEU A 187 0.86 3.55 -14.06
CA LEU A 187 1.37 4.91 -13.90
C LEU A 187 0.39 5.88 -14.55
N GLU A 188 -0.49 6.47 -13.75
CA GLU A 188 -1.57 7.34 -14.24
C GLU A 188 -1.05 8.71 -14.68
N GLU A 189 -0.10 9.26 -13.93
CA GLU A 189 0.39 10.61 -14.16
C GLU A 189 1.85 10.74 -13.75
N VAL A 190 2.59 11.53 -14.51
CA VAL A 190 3.96 11.96 -14.22
C VAL A 190 4.00 13.48 -14.22
N THR A 191 4.34 14.06 -13.08
CA THR A 191 4.63 15.50 -12.94
C THR A 191 6.10 15.74 -12.63
N ASN A 192 6.51 16.98 -12.47
CA ASN A 192 7.87 17.32 -12.08
C ASN A 192 8.23 16.79 -10.68
N ASP A 193 7.25 16.69 -9.78
CA ASP A 193 7.47 16.39 -8.37
C ASP A 193 6.87 15.03 -7.93
N ALA A 194 5.92 14.48 -8.68
CA ALA A 194 5.18 13.31 -8.27
C ALA A 194 4.90 12.31 -9.40
N LEU A 195 4.75 11.05 -8.99
CA LEU A 195 4.25 9.93 -9.79
C LEU A 195 2.96 9.45 -9.17
N THR A 196 1.85 9.49 -9.91
CA THR A 196 0.57 8.94 -9.47
C THR A 196 0.43 7.52 -9.99
N VAL A 197 0.29 6.56 -9.08
CA VAL A 197 0.14 5.14 -9.40
C VAL A 197 -1.20 4.65 -8.87
N SER A 198 -2.01 4.05 -9.75
CA SER A 198 -3.17 3.25 -9.35
C SER A 198 -2.79 1.78 -9.25
N PHE A 199 -3.54 1.02 -8.44
CA PHE A 199 -3.32 -0.41 -8.31
C PHE A 199 -4.63 -1.15 -8.09
N LYS A 200 -4.68 -2.39 -8.62
CA LYS A 200 -5.73 -3.37 -8.35
C LYS A 200 -5.09 -4.71 -8.09
N GLY A 201 -5.54 -5.38 -7.02
CA GLY A 201 -4.95 -6.65 -6.62
C GLY A 201 -5.96 -7.64 -6.10
N LYS A 202 -5.54 -8.92 -6.11
CA LYS A 202 -6.24 -10.02 -5.45
C LYS A 202 -5.25 -10.74 -4.56
N MET A 203 -5.70 -11.06 -3.36
CA MET A 203 -4.92 -11.81 -2.39
C MET A 203 -5.75 -12.98 -1.90
N THR A 204 -5.13 -14.12 -1.75
CA THR A 204 -5.74 -15.30 -1.17
C THR A 204 -4.92 -15.72 0.04
N LEU A 205 -5.48 -15.60 1.24
CA LEU A 205 -4.85 -16.11 2.46
C LEU A 205 -5.19 -17.60 2.59
N LYS A 206 -4.14 -18.41 2.74
CA LYS A 206 -4.18 -19.87 2.89
C LYS A 206 -3.96 -20.24 4.35
N ASN A 207 -4.37 -21.45 4.73
CA ASN A 207 -4.08 -21.99 6.06
C ASN A 207 -4.58 -21.12 7.23
N ASN A 208 -5.65 -20.36 7.02
CA ASN A 208 -6.29 -19.59 8.06
C ASN A 208 -7.28 -20.48 8.84
N PRO A 209 -7.34 -20.40 10.18
CA PRO A 209 -8.33 -21.17 10.97
C PRO A 209 -9.79 -20.93 10.56
N GLN A 210 -10.09 -19.79 9.97
CA GLN A 210 -11.42 -19.41 9.46
C GLN A 210 -11.67 -19.86 8.01
N GLY A 211 -10.76 -20.67 7.43
CA GLY A 211 -10.79 -21.07 6.03
C GLY A 211 -10.02 -20.14 5.11
N THR A 212 -10.17 -20.38 3.80
CA THR A 212 -9.52 -19.51 2.79
C THR A 212 -10.21 -18.15 2.74
N ILE A 213 -9.42 -17.08 2.83
CA ILE A 213 -9.91 -15.70 2.73
C ILE A 213 -9.48 -15.12 1.39
N HIS A 214 -10.46 -14.63 0.63
CA HIS A 214 -10.20 -13.90 -0.62
C HIS A 214 -10.33 -12.40 -0.38
N ILE A 215 -9.31 -11.66 -0.76
CA ILE A 215 -9.24 -10.21 -0.59
C ILE A 215 -9.03 -9.57 -1.96
N THR A 216 -9.82 -8.55 -2.28
CA THR A 216 -9.56 -7.65 -3.39
C THR A 216 -9.16 -6.30 -2.85
N VAL A 217 -8.20 -5.66 -3.49
CA VAL A 217 -7.75 -4.31 -3.15
C VAL A 217 -7.68 -3.47 -4.42
N GLU A 218 -8.15 -2.23 -4.33
CA GLU A 218 -7.93 -1.23 -5.36
C GLU A 218 -7.65 0.13 -4.71
N GLY A 219 -6.83 0.93 -5.36
CA GLY A 219 -6.46 2.22 -4.80
C GLY A 219 -5.48 3.00 -5.65
N SER A 220 -4.99 4.08 -5.07
CA SER A 220 -3.98 4.93 -5.68
C SER A 220 -3.08 5.56 -4.62
N CYS A 221 -1.91 5.98 -5.03
CA CYS A 221 -0.97 6.75 -4.21
C CYS A 221 -0.08 7.60 -5.09
N GLN A 222 0.53 8.62 -4.50
CA GLN A 222 1.57 9.41 -5.14
C GLN A 222 2.93 9.15 -4.48
N TYR A 223 3.94 9.10 -5.32
CA TYR A 223 5.33 8.99 -4.90
C TYR A 223 6.07 10.28 -5.27
N ASN A 224 6.88 10.77 -4.38
CA ASN A 224 7.79 11.86 -4.69
C ASN A 224 8.79 11.39 -5.76
N ARG A 225 8.87 12.10 -6.87
CA ARG A 225 9.66 11.69 -8.03
C ARG A 225 11.16 11.63 -7.75
N LYS A 226 11.67 12.48 -6.84
CA LYS A 226 13.10 12.54 -6.50
C LYS A 226 13.52 11.48 -5.48
N THR A 227 12.67 11.23 -4.49
CA THR A 227 13.02 10.37 -3.36
C THR A 227 12.40 8.97 -3.44
N GLY A 228 11.37 8.79 -4.25
CA GLY A 228 10.58 7.55 -4.31
C GLY A 228 9.71 7.31 -3.08
N MET A 229 9.68 8.20 -2.11
CA MET A 229 8.81 8.05 -0.94
C MET A 229 7.36 8.38 -1.28
N ASN A 230 6.42 7.70 -0.64
CA ASN A 230 5.02 8.10 -0.71
C ASN A 230 4.84 9.52 -0.21
N ILE A 231 3.99 10.29 -0.89
CA ILE A 231 3.60 11.62 -0.45
C ILE A 231 2.47 11.46 0.57
N PRO A 232 2.62 11.98 1.81
CA PRO A 232 1.59 11.88 2.85
C PRO A 232 0.25 12.45 2.38
N GLY A 233 -0.85 11.80 2.75
CA GLY A 233 -2.21 12.21 2.40
C GLY A 233 -2.68 11.77 1.01
N THR A 234 -1.87 11.09 0.23
CA THR A 234 -2.21 10.71 -1.16
C THR A 234 -2.62 9.25 -1.32
N PHE A 235 -2.24 8.38 -0.38
CA PHE A 235 -2.63 6.96 -0.44
C PHE A 235 -4.11 6.81 -0.11
N LYS A 236 -4.84 6.11 -0.98
CA LYS A 236 -6.23 5.70 -0.78
C LYS A 236 -6.42 4.30 -1.31
N ALA A 237 -7.08 3.44 -0.56
CA ALA A 237 -7.39 2.09 -1.00
C ALA A 237 -8.74 1.62 -0.45
N GLU A 238 -9.43 0.80 -1.23
CA GLU A 238 -10.57 -0.02 -0.78
C GLU A 238 -10.15 -1.48 -0.78
N THR A 239 -10.56 -2.18 0.27
CA THR A 239 -10.38 -3.63 0.40
C THR A 239 -11.72 -4.29 0.63
N LYS A 240 -11.94 -5.44 0.00
CA LYS A 240 -13.09 -6.30 0.25
C LYS A 240 -12.56 -7.69 0.54
N ALA A 241 -12.86 -8.22 1.72
CA ALA A 241 -12.51 -9.57 2.12
C ALA A 241 -13.76 -10.43 2.18
N THR A 242 -13.67 -11.68 1.72
CA THR A 242 -14.74 -12.66 1.80
C THR A 242 -14.20 -13.95 2.41
N SER A 243 -14.82 -14.41 3.47
CA SER A 243 -14.53 -15.69 4.14
C SER A 243 -15.83 -16.34 4.63
N ALA A 244 -16.04 -17.62 4.33
CA ALA A 244 -17.22 -18.39 4.76
C ALA A 244 -18.57 -17.66 4.54
N GLY A 245 -18.70 -16.91 3.43
CA GLY A 245 -19.93 -16.18 3.10
C GLY A 245 -20.08 -14.81 3.81
N GLN A 246 -19.19 -14.46 4.71
CA GLN A 246 -19.15 -13.12 5.30
C GLN A 246 -18.29 -12.16 4.47
N GLN A 247 -18.75 -10.94 4.33
CA GLN A 247 -18.02 -9.88 3.64
C GLN A 247 -17.59 -8.80 4.64
N VAL A 248 -16.34 -8.38 4.49
CA VAL A 248 -15.77 -7.23 5.22
C VAL A 248 -15.27 -6.23 4.19
N LYS A 249 -15.67 -4.98 4.33
CA LYS A 249 -15.18 -3.87 3.52
C LYS A 249 -14.31 -2.97 4.38
N SER A 250 -13.18 -2.55 3.85
CA SER A 250 -12.33 -1.56 4.53
C SER A 250 -11.87 -0.50 3.55
N THR A 251 -11.89 0.75 4.00
CA THR A 251 -11.30 1.89 3.30
C THR A 251 -10.08 2.36 4.08
N VAL A 252 -9.00 2.67 3.37
CA VAL A 252 -7.73 3.08 3.96
C VAL A 252 -7.25 4.36 3.30
N SER A 253 -6.76 5.31 4.08
CA SER A 253 -6.06 6.50 3.61
C SER A 253 -4.80 6.76 4.46
N MET A 254 -3.79 7.34 3.83
CA MET A 254 -2.52 7.68 4.49
C MET A 254 -1.90 8.94 3.88
#